data_2ec1e97e8d29db2fefa219a1f46c16a0
#
_entry.id   2ec1e97e8d29db2fefa219a1f46c16a0
#
_cell.length_a   1.000
_cell.length_b   1.000
_cell.length_c   1.000
_cell.angle_alpha   90.00
_cell.angle_beta   90.00
_cell.angle_gamma   90.00
#
_symmetry.space_group_name_H-M   'P 1'
#
loop_
_entity.id
_entity.type
_entity.pdbx_description
1 polymer ?
#
loop_
_entity_poly.entity_id
_entity_poly.type
_entity_poly.pdbx_seq_one_letter_code
_entity_poly.pdbx_strand_id
1 'polypeptide(L)'
;MLSFLARHKNTVLFGLAVVSILLVLSAQAGGRQAFETVRRGAALLLVPLEQGGSVLWRTAAGRVEEVRELAGARQENDRLRVEVRRLEADLTRAGESEREAERLAALVQLARQTPVPTVPARVIARHPTNWFNAVTIDRGETRGVEREAALLVPSGVVGRVVTVRTGSADAILITDPRSAIAVRNARTRDEAIMEGRGRGRCRLAYVGQGQEVREGDLLVTSGMDEIF
;
A
#
# COMPACT_ATOMS: atom_id res chain seq x y z
N MET A 1 -32.17 38.54 -5.67
CA MET A 1 -33.08 39.47 -6.39
C MET A 1 -33.36 40.76 -5.62
N LEU A 2 -33.60 40.74 -4.33
CA LEU A 2 -33.87 41.92 -3.51
C LEU A 2 -32.68 42.91 -3.37
N SER A 3 -31.45 42.44 -3.45
CA SER A 3 -30.26 43.30 -3.36
C SER A 3 -29.99 44.14 -4.61
N PHE A 4 -30.43 43.72 -5.77
CA PHE A 4 -30.29 44.47 -7.03
C PHE A 4 -31.27 45.64 -7.13
N LEU A 5 -32.50 45.48 -6.63
CA LEU A 5 -33.47 46.55 -6.51
C LEU A 5 -33.04 47.63 -5.50
N ALA A 6 -32.37 47.27 -4.42
CA ALA A 6 -31.88 48.20 -3.42
C ALA A 6 -30.73 49.10 -3.94
N ARG A 7 -29.90 48.62 -4.84
CA ARG A 7 -28.75 49.36 -5.39
C ARG A 7 -29.15 50.35 -6.51
N HIS A 8 -30.27 50.13 -7.15
CA HIS A 8 -30.78 50.99 -8.26
C HIS A 8 -32.11 51.63 -7.94
N LYS A 9 -32.39 51.81 -6.67
CA LYS A 9 -33.62 52.37 -6.14
C LYS A 9 -33.98 53.72 -6.82
N ASN A 10 -33.00 54.58 -7.05
CA ASN A 10 -33.20 55.88 -7.67
C ASN A 10 -33.52 55.77 -9.18
N THR A 11 -32.93 54.79 -9.88
CA THR A 11 -33.21 54.58 -11.32
C THR A 11 -34.58 53.98 -11.56
N VAL A 12 -35.01 53.07 -10.68
CA VAL A 12 -36.35 52.47 -10.72
C VAL A 12 -37.40 53.52 -10.35
N LEU A 13 -37.14 54.33 -9.33
CA LEU A 13 -38.02 55.44 -8.93
C LEU A 13 -38.11 56.47 -10.04
N PHE A 14 -37.04 56.83 -10.71
CA PHE A 14 -36.99 57.75 -11.83
C PHE A 14 -37.79 57.23 -13.03
N GLY A 15 -37.63 55.94 -13.37
CA GLY A 15 -38.38 55.25 -14.40
C GLY A 15 -39.89 55.25 -14.12
N LEU A 16 -40.29 54.97 -12.87
CA LEU A 16 -41.70 54.97 -12.44
C LEU A 16 -42.30 56.37 -12.44
N ALA A 17 -41.47 57.36 -12.04
CA ALA A 17 -41.92 58.80 -12.13
C ALA A 17 -42.13 59.26 -13.57
N VAL A 18 -41.21 58.87 -14.51
CA VAL A 18 -41.34 59.22 -15.94
C VAL A 18 -42.58 58.56 -16.54
N VAL A 19 -42.84 57.28 -16.23
CA VAL A 19 -44.07 56.59 -16.69
C VAL A 19 -45.33 57.22 -16.12
N SER A 20 -45.30 57.63 -14.84
CA SER A 20 -46.44 58.32 -14.21
C SER A 20 -46.72 59.69 -14.83
N ILE A 21 -45.67 60.49 -15.12
CA ILE A 21 -45.75 61.77 -15.79
C ILE A 21 -46.34 61.62 -17.22
N LEU A 22 -45.86 60.63 -17.96
CA LEU A 22 -46.37 60.31 -19.32
C LEU A 22 -47.85 59.87 -19.30
N LEU A 23 -48.27 59.11 -18.29
CA LEU A 23 -49.69 58.74 -18.10
C LEU A 23 -50.52 59.92 -17.76
N VAL A 24 -50.08 60.85 -16.92
CA VAL A 24 -50.80 62.07 -16.56
C VAL A 24 -50.91 63.01 -17.78
N LEU A 25 -49.81 63.19 -18.52
CA LEU A 25 -49.82 64.00 -19.78
C LEU A 25 -50.70 63.36 -20.84
N SER A 26 -50.72 62.04 -20.95
CA SER A 26 -51.62 61.33 -21.85
C SER A 26 -53.08 61.47 -21.48
N ALA A 27 -53.41 61.53 -20.18
CA ALA A 27 -54.75 61.77 -19.69
C ALA A 27 -55.28 63.21 -19.96
N GLN A 28 -54.37 64.19 -20.00
CA GLN A 28 -54.73 65.62 -20.28
C GLN A 28 -54.81 65.91 -21.76
N ALA A 29 -54.17 65.19 -22.64
CA ALA A 29 -54.18 65.35 -24.10
C ALA A 29 -55.28 64.52 -24.75
N GLY A 30 -56.53 64.76 -24.45
CA GLY A 30 -57.75 64.09 -24.91
C GLY A 30 -57.81 63.56 -26.34
N GLY A 31 -56.99 62.66 -26.76
CA GLY A 31 -56.97 62.07 -28.07
C GLY A 31 -56.58 60.56 -28.14
N ARG A 32 -57.45 59.81 -28.81
CA ARG A 32 -57.26 58.37 -29.10
C ARG A 32 -55.88 57.99 -29.72
N GLN A 33 -55.22 58.99 -30.31
CA GLN A 33 -53.89 58.77 -30.94
C GLN A 33 -52.73 58.68 -29.94
N ALA A 34 -52.80 59.33 -28.79
CA ALA A 34 -51.77 59.28 -27.76
C ALA A 34 -51.70 57.88 -27.10
N PHE A 35 -52.84 57.20 -26.99
CA PHE A 35 -52.87 55.84 -26.40
C PHE A 35 -52.22 54.79 -27.29
N GLU A 36 -52.34 54.89 -28.59
CA GLU A 36 -51.68 54.01 -29.56
C GLU A 36 -50.11 54.16 -29.53
N THR A 37 -49.65 55.41 -29.37
CA THR A 37 -48.22 55.69 -29.35
C THR A 37 -47.50 55.16 -28.04
N VAL A 38 -48.24 55.36 -26.92
CA VAL A 38 -47.78 54.83 -25.63
C VAL A 38 -47.80 53.26 -25.61
N ARG A 39 -48.82 52.66 -26.22
CA ARG A 39 -48.90 51.19 -26.34
C ARG A 39 -47.79 50.63 -27.22
N ARG A 40 -47.40 51.31 -28.32
CA ARG A 40 -46.28 50.90 -29.17
C ARG A 40 -44.94 51.10 -28.47
N GLY A 41 -44.73 52.15 -27.69
CA GLY A 41 -43.55 52.41 -26.90
C GLY A 41 -43.36 51.41 -25.76
N ALA A 42 -44.43 51.04 -25.06
CA ALA A 42 -44.43 50.08 -23.99
C ALA A 42 -44.15 48.63 -24.52
N ALA A 43 -44.67 48.28 -25.69
CA ALA A 43 -44.38 46.99 -26.33
C ALA A 43 -42.93 46.84 -26.74
N LEU A 44 -42.31 47.96 -27.21
CA LEU A 44 -40.86 47.93 -27.58
C LEU A 44 -39.91 47.77 -26.37
N LEU A 45 -40.34 48.18 -25.19
CA LEU A 45 -39.58 48.03 -23.93
C LEU A 45 -39.81 46.68 -23.24
N LEU A 46 -40.95 46.02 -23.47
CA LEU A 46 -41.30 44.73 -22.85
C LEU A 46 -40.82 43.51 -23.65
N VAL A 47 -40.72 43.62 -24.99
CA VAL A 47 -40.28 42.51 -25.87
C VAL A 47 -38.87 41.98 -25.57
N PRO A 48 -37.84 42.80 -25.29
CA PRO A 48 -36.52 42.26 -24.96
C PRO A 48 -36.43 41.55 -23.60
N LEU A 49 -37.39 41.75 -22.69
CA LEU A 49 -37.37 41.14 -21.36
C LEU A 49 -37.77 39.66 -21.40
N GLU A 50 -38.70 39.29 -22.29
CA GLU A 50 -39.15 37.90 -22.45
C GLU A 50 -38.13 37.04 -23.19
N GLN A 51 -37.44 37.59 -24.16
CA GLN A 51 -36.44 36.83 -24.94
C GLN A 51 -35.08 36.70 -24.22
N GLY A 52 -34.68 37.68 -23.41
CA GLY A 52 -33.45 37.65 -22.64
C GLY A 52 -33.49 36.68 -21.44
N GLY A 53 -34.65 36.53 -20.81
CA GLY A 53 -34.84 35.64 -19.66
C GLY A 53 -34.69 34.16 -20.01
N SER A 54 -35.23 33.75 -21.15
CA SER A 54 -35.18 32.32 -21.56
C SER A 54 -33.81 31.83 -21.97
N VAL A 55 -32.96 32.70 -22.54
CA VAL A 55 -31.58 32.37 -22.91
C VAL A 55 -30.68 32.27 -21.67
N LEU A 56 -30.85 33.18 -20.72
CA LEU A 56 -30.09 33.15 -19.46
C LEU A 56 -30.44 31.94 -18.59
N TRP A 57 -31.71 31.54 -18.54
CA TRP A 57 -32.11 30.32 -17.80
C TRP A 57 -31.61 29.03 -18.46
N ARG A 58 -31.59 28.93 -19.78
CA ARG A 58 -31.09 27.77 -20.51
C ARG A 58 -29.58 27.58 -20.34
N THR A 59 -28.81 28.68 -20.39
CA THR A 59 -27.37 28.64 -20.16
C THR A 59 -27.02 28.39 -18.70
N ALA A 60 -27.78 28.88 -17.74
CA ALA A 60 -27.60 28.59 -16.32
C ALA A 60 -27.96 27.14 -15.97
N ALA A 61 -29.05 26.61 -16.52
CA ALA A 61 -29.47 25.23 -16.29
C ALA A 61 -28.47 24.20 -16.88
N GLY A 62 -27.94 24.47 -18.09
CA GLY A 62 -26.94 23.59 -18.70
C GLY A 62 -25.62 23.52 -17.93
N ARG A 63 -25.21 24.64 -17.33
CA ARG A 63 -23.99 24.64 -16.48
C ARG A 63 -24.17 23.94 -15.14
N VAL A 64 -25.35 23.94 -14.58
CA VAL A 64 -25.66 23.22 -13.34
C VAL A 64 -25.63 21.71 -13.57
N GLU A 65 -26.13 21.24 -14.71
CA GLU A 65 -26.10 19.81 -15.07
C GLU A 65 -24.67 19.33 -15.33
N GLU A 66 -23.87 20.10 -16.05
CA GLU A 66 -22.45 19.81 -16.32
C GLU A 66 -21.63 19.76 -15.02
N VAL A 67 -21.89 20.65 -14.05
CA VAL A 67 -21.26 20.62 -12.73
C VAL A 67 -21.70 19.41 -11.90
N ARG A 68 -22.96 18.98 -12.00
CA ARG A 68 -23.47 17.77 -11.36
C ARG A 68 -22.86 16.51 -11.93
N GLU A 69 -22.75 16.39 -13.25
CA GLU A 69 -22.10 15.28 -13.91
C GLU A 69 -20.62 15.19 -13.53
N LEU A 70 -19.90 16.32 -13.51
CA LEU A 70 -18.51 16.39 -13.06
C LEU A 70 -18.35 16.04 -11.57
N ALA A 71 -19.28 16.46 -10.72
CA ALA A 71 -19.26 16.12 -9.31
C ALA A 71 -19.54 14.62 -9.10
N GLY A 72 -20.50 14.05 -9.84
CA GLY A 72 -20.80 12.62 -9.82
C GLY A 72 -19.63 11.77 -10.32
N ALA A 73 -18.99 12.18 -11.43
CA ALA A 73 -17.82 11.50 -11.96
C ALA A 73 -16.61 11.55 -11.01
N ARG A 74 -16.42 12.66 -10.30
CA ARG A 74 -15.39 12.78 -9.27
C ARG A 74 -15.66 11.86 -8.09
N GLN A 75 -16.87 11.83 -7.59
CA GLN A 75 -17.26 10.96 -6.48
C GLN A 75 -17.09 9.48 -6.84
N GLU A 76 -17.49 9.09 -8.06
CA GLU A 76 -17.31 7.72 -8.55
C GLU A 76 -15.82 7.38 -8.73
N ASN A 77 -15.01 8.31 -9.25
CA ASN A 77 -13.56 8.13 -9.37
C ASN A 77 -12.91 7.94 -8.02
N ASP A 78 -13.29 8.72 -7.00
CA ASP A 78 -12.76 8.59 -5.64
C ASP A 78 -13.19 7.26 -5.01
N ARG A 79 -14.44 6.83 -5.23
CA ARG A 79 -14.94 5.53 -4.78
C ARG A 79 -14.17 4.37 -5.43
N LEU A 80 -14.01 4.41 -6.75
CA LEU A 80 -13.24 3.40 -7.48
C LEU A 80 -11.78 3.36 -7.02
N ARG A 81 -11.16 4.51 -6.75
CA ARG A 81 -9.79 4.55 -6.20
C ARG A 81 -9.70 3.92 -4.80
N VAL A 82 -10.69 4.11 -3.95
CA VAL A 82 -10.74 3.46 -2.63
C VAL A 82 -10.90 1.96 -2.80
N GLU A 83 -11.77 1.53 -3.71
CA GLU A 83 -12.01 0.11 -3.99
C GLU A 83 -10.76 -0.57 -4.58
N VAL A 84 -10.08 0.06 -5.54
CA VAL A 84 -8.81 -0.44 -6.09
C VAL A 84 -7.77 -0.62 -4.98
N ARG A 85 -7.54 0.40 -4.14
CA ARG A 85 -6.61 0.27 -3.00
C ARG A 85 -6.99 -0.85 -2.03
N ARG A 86 -8.28 -1.05 -1.79
CA ARG A 86 -8.76 -2.15 -0.96
C ARG A 86 -8.45 -3.51 -1.60
N LEU A 87 -8.78 -3.66 -2.88
CA LEU A 87 -8.50 -4.90 -3.61
C LEU A 87 -7.00 -5.20 -3.69
N GLU A 88 -6.16 -4.19 -3.92
CA GLU A 88 -4.70 -4.34 -3.89
C GLU A 88 -4.19 -4.79 -2.51
N ALA A 89 -4.73 -4.22 -1.42
CA ALA A 89 -4.40 -4.64 -0.08
C ALA A 89 -4.88 -6.07 0.23
N ASP A 90 -6.03 -6.46 -0.27
CA ASP A 90 -6.57 -7.82 -0.11
C ASP A 90 -5.73 -8.84 -0.90
N LEU A 91 -5.34 -8.50 -2.13
CA LEU A 91 -4.42 -9.32 -2.94
C LEU A 91 -3.06 -9.49 -2.27
N THR A 92 -2.51 -8.42 -1.70
CA THR A 92 -1.24 -8.48 -0.97
C THR A 92 -1.34 -9.43 0.23
N ARG A 93 -2.40 -9.32 1.02
CA ARG A 93 -2.63 -10.21 2.17
C ARG A 93 -2.84 -11.66 1.76
N ALA A 94 -3.59 -11.89 0.68
CA ALA A 94 -3.79 -13.24 0.15
C ALA A 94 -2.46 -13.86 -0.29
N GLY A 95 -1.63 -13.11 -1.02
CA GLY A 95 -0.30 -13.57 -1.45
C GLY A 95 0.66 -13.83 -0.29
N GLU A 96 0.61 -13.04 0.78
CA GLU A 96 1.39 -13.30 2.00
C GLU A 96 0.93 -14.58 2.71
N SER A 97 -0.40 -14.80 2.80
CA SER A 97 -0.96 -16.00 3.40
C SER A 97 -0.60 -17.27 2.62
N GLU A 98 -0.60 -17.20 1.29
CA GLU A 98 -0.21 -18.32 0.41
C GLU A 98 1.28 -18.67 0.61
N ARG A 99 2.17 -17.67 0.59
CA ARG A 99 3.61 -17.88 0.84
C ARG A 99 3.89 -18.47 2.22
N GLU A 100 3.16 -18.03 3.24
CA GLU A 100 3.31 -18.58 4.59
C GLU A 100 2.80 -20.02 4.65
N ALA A 101 1.70 -20.35 3.97
CA ALA A 101 1.21 -21.73 3.87
C ALA A 101 2.22 -22.64 3.15
N GLU A 102 2.80 -22.20 2.04
CA GLU A 102 3.86 -22.93 1.34
C GLU A 102 5.09 -23.14 2.22
N ARG A 103 5.52 -22.09 2.93
CA ARG A 103 6.65 -22.18 3.86
C ARG A 103 6.39 -23.18 4.98
N LEU A 104 5.19 -23.15 5.57
CA LEU A 104 4.81 -24.09 6.62
C LEU A 104 4.72 -25.53 6.09
N ALA A 105 4.18 -25.73 4.89
CA ALA A 105 4.14 -27.04 4.24
C ALA A 105 5.55 -27.61 4.02
N ALA A 106 6.48 -26.78 3.55
CA ALA A 106 7.88 -27.17 3.36
C ALA A 106 8.56 -27.57 4.70
N LEU A 107 8.27 -26.86 5.79
CA LEU A 107 8.79 -27.21 7.13
C LEU A 107 8.20 -28.53 7.65
N VAL A 108 6.90 -28.76 7.43
CA VAL A 108 6.28 -30.04 7.82
C VAL A 108 6.88 -31.20 7.01
N GLN A 109 7.12 -31.01 5.72
CA GLN A 109 7.77 -31.99 4.89
C GLN A 109 9.21 -32.29 5.36
N LEU A 110 9.99 -31.24 5.67
CA LEU A 110 11.32 -31.39 6.23
C LEU A 110 11.30 -32.21 7.53
N ALA A 111 10.39 -31.87 8.47
CA ALA A 111 10.26 -32.58 9.72
C ALA A 111 9.94 -34.08 9.55
N ARG A 112 9.15 -34.43 8.52
CA ARG A 112 8.85 -35.84 8.20
C ARG A 112 10.03 -36.60 7.57
N GLN A 113 10.89 -35.91 6.85
CA GLN A 113 12.05 -36.50 6.17
C GLN A 113 13.27 -36.58 7.06
N THR A 114 13.31 -35.82 8.14
CA THR A 114 14.42 -35.80 9.08
C THR A 114 14.29 -36.96 10.08
N PRO A 115 15.25 -37.86 10.19
CA PRO A 115 15.17 -39.05 11.03
C PRO A 115 15.27 -38.79 12.53
N VAL A 116 15.60 -37.54 12.93
CA VAL A 116 15.71 -37.10 14.32
C VAL A 116 14.53 -36.26 14.73
N PRO A 117 14.13 -36.24 16.01
CA PRO A 117 13.06 -35.38 16.49
C PRO A 117 13.35 -33.90 16.18
N THR A 118 12.39 -33.23 15.55
CA THR A 118 12.49 -31.81 15.18
C THR A 118 11.37 -31.00 15.81
N VAL A 119 11.69 -29.77 16.22
CA VAL A 119 10.75 -28.82 16.81
C VAL A 119 10.62 -27.61 15.88
N PRO A 120 9.42 -27.34 15.32
CA PRO A 120 9.24 -26.15 14.52
C PRO A 120 9.34 -24.90 15.38
N ALA A 121 10.16 -23.95 14.96
CA ALA A 121 10.43 -22.72 15.66
C ALA A 121 10.30 -21.50 14.72
N ARG A 122 9.99 -20.35 15.29
CA ARG A 122 9.96 -19.06 14.60
C ARG A 122 11.06 -18.17 15.13
N VAL A 123 11.74 -17.45 14.25
CA VAL A 123 12.68 -16.39 14.63
C VAL A 123 11.88 -15.19 15.13
N ILE A 124 12.09 -14.82 16.40
CA ILE A 124 11.42 -13.69 17.06
C ILE A 124 12.31 -12.47 17.23
N ALA A 125 13.63 -12.65 17.15
CA ALA A 125 14.58 -11.53 17.17
C ALA A 125 15.81 -11.86 16.33
N ARG A 126 16.44 -10.80 15.80
CA ARG A 126 17.77 -10.86 15.16
C ARG A 126 18.67 -9.88 15.89
N HIS A 127 19.88 -10.30 16.18
CA HIS A 127 20.87 -9.39 16.75
C HIS A 127 21.37 -8.41 15.67
N PRO A 128 21.21 -7.10 15.88
CA PRO A 128 21.44 -6.09 14.82
C PRO A 128 22.91 -5.75 14.56
N THR A 129 23.86 -6.48 15.18
CA THR A 129 25.28 -6.17 15.04
C THR A 129 25.86 -6.82 13.78
N ASN A 130 26.56 -6.04 12.96
CA ASN A 130 27.27 -6.54 11.76
C ASN A 130 28.38 -7.57 12.09
N TRP A 131 28.68 -7.77 13.37
CA TRP A 131 29.73 -8.65 13.86
C TRP A 131 29.22 -10.04 14.28
N PHE A 132 27.93 -10.14 14.63
CA PHE A 132 27.33 -11.39 15.11
C PHE A 132 26.08 -11.70 14.31
N ASN A 133 26.08 -12.85 13.69
CA ASN A 133 24.91 -13.39 12.97
C ASN A 133 24.18 -14.38 13.89
N ALA A 134 23.45 -13.84 14.88
CA ALA A 134 22.68 -14.63 15.82
C ALA A 134 21.18 -14.28 15.73
N VAL A 135 20.35 -15.27 16.02
CA VAL A 135 18.90 -15.15 16.05
C VAL A 135 18.34 -15.71 17.35
N THR A 136 17.22 -15.18 17.81
CA THR A 136 16.44 -15.78 18.91
C THR A 136 15.21 -16.46 18.34
N ILE A 137 14.94 -17.70 18.76
CA ILE A 137 13.76 -18.48 18.38
C ILE A 137 12.76 -18.59 19.53
N ASP A 138 11.48 -18.78 19.19
CA ASP A 138 10.33 -18.87 20.12
C ASP A 138 10.16 -20.26 20.74
N ARG A 139 11.23 -21.05 20.81
CA ARG A 139 11.26 -22.37 21.43
C ARG A 139 12.46 -22.48 22.32
N GLY A 140 12.28 -23.12 23.45
CA GLY A 140 13.30 -23.33 24.47
C GLY A 140 13.19 -24.70 25.14
N GLU A 141 13.71 -24.82 26.34
CA GLU A 141 13.78 -26.06 27.11
C GLU A 141 12.43 -26.76 27.24
N THR A 142 11.35 -26.01 27.53
CA THR A 142 9.98 -26.57 27.69
C THR A 142 9.45 -27.24 26.42
N ARG A 143 10.06 -27.01 25.28
CA ARG A 143 9.70 -27.61 24.00
C ARG A 143 10.76 -28.59 23.48
N GLY A 144 11.70 -29.00 24.34
CA GLY A 144 12.70 -29.96 23.98
C GLY A 144 13.84 -29.40 23.13
N VAL A 145 14.07 -28.09 23.15
CA VAL A 145 15.23 -27.50 22.52
C VAL A 145 16.44 -27.66 23.47
N GLU A 146 17.48 -28.24 22.99
CA GLU A 146 18.72 -28.46 23.75
C GLU A 146 19.84 -27.54 23.24
N ARG A 147 20.87 -27.36 24.06
CA ARG A 147 22.06 -26.66 23.63
C ARG A 147 22.76 -27.49 22.54
N GLU A 148 23.41 -26.81 21.60
CA GLU A 148 24.05 -27.38 20.41
C GLU A 148 23.06 -27.97 19.37
N ALA A 149 21.74 -27.93 19.63
CA ALA A 149 20.77 -28.40 18.64
C ALA A 149 20.94 -27.65 17.30
N ALA A 150 20.91 -28.40 16.21
CA ALA A 150 21.03 -27.85 14.86
C ALA A 150 19.78 -27.07 14.42
N LEU A 151 19.95 -25.94 13.77
CA LEU A 151 18.87 -25.23 13.08
C LEU A 151 18.84 -25.64 11.62
N LEU A 152 17.68 -26.16 11.20
CA LEU A 152 17.43 -26.65 9.86
C LEU A 152 16.38 -25.80 9.13
N VAL A 153 16.58 -25.64 7.84
CA VAL A 153 15.60 -25.16 6.87
C VAL A 153 15.55 -26.14 5.68
N PRO A 154 14.57 -26.09 4.78
CA PRO A 154 14.52 -27.01 3.64
C PRO A 154 15.77 -27.02 2.77
N SER A 155 16.54 -25.96 2.75
CA SER A 155 17.81 -25.86 2.00
C SER A 155 19.03 -26.40 2.74
N GLY A 156 18.91 -26.82 4.03
CA GLY A 156 20.00 -27.37 4.81
C GLY A 156 20.18 -26.75 6.20
N VAL A 157 21.36 -26.95 6.77
CA VAL A 157 21.74 -26.41 8.09
C VAL A 157 22.01 -24.90 7.99
N VAL A 158 21.43 -24.13 8.91
CA VAL A 158 21.60 -22.65 8.95
C VAL A 158 22.29 -22.18 10.24
N GLY A 159 22.41 -22.99 11.25
CA GLY A 159 23.02 -22.60 12.51
C GLY A 159 22.88 -23.64 13.61
N ARG A 160 23.31 -23.28 14.82
CA ARG A 160 23.15 -24.09 16.03
C ARG A 160 22.71 -23.24 17.22
N VAL A 161 22.02 -23.87 18.16
CA VAL A 161 21.61 -23.28 19.44
C VAL A 161 22.81 -23.14 20.35
N VAL A 162 23.05 -21.96 20.91
CA VAL A 162 24.15 -21.72 21.87
C VAL A 162 23.64 -21.46 23.28
N THR A 163 22.47 -20.89 23.43
CA THR A 163 21.86 -20.60 24.73
C THR A 163 20.42 -21.01 24.73
N VAL A 164 20.00 -21.79 25.72
CA VAL A 164 18.59 -22.19 25.89
C VAL A 164 18.05 -21.52 27.12
N ARG A 165 16.81 -21.00 27.00
CA ARG A 165 15.97 -20.47 28.06
C ARG A 165 14.68 -21.28 28.13
N THR A 166 13.89 -21.08 29.14
CA THR A 166 12.62 -21.80 29.33
C THR A 166 11.71 -21.76 28.09
N GLY A 167 11.48 -20.58 27.50
CA GLY A 167 10.55 -20.39 26.37
C GLY A 167 11.20 -19.95 25.06
N SER A 168 12.50 -19.71 25.02
CA SER A 168 13.23 -19.22 23.86
C SER A 168 14.66 -19.77 23.83
N ALA A 169 15.32 -19.69 22.68
CA ALA A 169 16.74 -20.02 22.58
C ALA A 169 17.44 -19.04 21.64
N ASP A 170 18.71 -18.79 21.92
CA ASP A 170 19.60 -18.05 21.03
C ASP A 170 20.45 -19.01 20.21
N ALA A 171 20.49 -18.75 18.92
CA ALA A 171 21.26 -19.55 17.97
C ALA A 171 22.21 -18.67 17.16
N ILE A 172 23.39 -19.19 16.87
CA ILE A 172 24.32 -18.58 15.91
C ILE A 172 24.14 -19.20 14.53
N LEU A 173 24.21 -18.35 13.51
CA LEU A 173 24.13 -18.80 12.13
C LEU A 173 25.50 -19.32 11.65
N ILE A 174 25.51 -20.16 10.63
CA ILE A 174 26.74 -20.68 9.99
C ILE A 174 27.63 -19.54 9.47
N THR A 175 27.09 -18.38 9.20
CA THR A 175 27.81 -17.19 8.73
C THR A 175 28.43 -16.35 9.86
N ASP A 176 28.16 -16.70 11.13
CA ASP A 176 28.76 -16.03 12.30
C ASP A 176 30.25 -16.31 12.38
N PRO A 177 31.13 -15.33 12.62
CA PRO A 177 32.56 -15.55 12.74
C PRO A 177 33.00 -16.55 13.85
N ARG A 178 32.11 -16.81 14.80
CA ARG A 178 32.32 -17.82 15.87
C ARG A 178 31.85 -19.22 15.48
N SER A 179 31.22 -19.34 14.29
CA SER A 179 30.72 -20.61 13.78
C SER A 179 31.81 -21.31 12.97
N ALA A 180 32.09 -22.54 13.33
CA ALA A 180 32.94 -23.47 12.59
C ALA A 180 32.24 -24.82 12.56
N ILE A 181 32.05 -25.38 11.38
CA ILE A 181 31.32 -26.65 11.16
C ILE A 181 32.18 -27.56 10.30
N ALA A 182 32.32 -28.79 10.72
CA ALA A 182 32.99 -29.82 9.92
C ALA A 182 32.10 -30.23 8.75
N VAL A 183 32.59 -30.09 7.54
CA VAL A 183 31.83 -30.35 6.30
C VAL A 183 32.59 -31.32 5.41
N ARG A 184 31.86 -32.04 4.58
CA ARG A 184 32.41 -32.96 3.59
C ARG A 184 31.82 -32.62 2.22
N ASN A 185 32.67 -32.56 1.21
CA ASN A 185 32.19 -32.41 -0.17
C ASN A 185 31.48 -33.71 -0.61
N ALA A 186 30.23 -33.59 -1.04
CA ALA A 186 29.47 -34.79 -1.45
C ALA A 186 30.07 -35.50 -2.68
N ARG A 187 30.74 -34.76 -3.58
CA ARG A 187 31.34 -35.28 -4.80
C ARG A 187 32.69 -35.94 -4.56
N THR A 188 33.63 -35.25 -3.91
CA THR A 188 35.02 -35.72 -3.73
C THR A 188 35.24 -36.47 -2.44
N ARG A 189 34.30 -36.37 -1.48
CA ARG A 189 34.39 -36.90 -0.10
C ARG A 189 35.46 -36.22 0.76
N ASP A 190 36.05 -35.16 0.26
CA ASP A 190 37.04 -34.37 0.99
C ASP A 190 36.39 -33.64 2.17
N GLU A 191 37.13 -33.58 3.25
CA GLU A 191 36.74 -32.94 4.49
C GLU A 191 37.36 -31.55 4.60
N ALA A 192 36.59 -30.61 5.17
CA ALA A 192 37.02 -29.25 5.41
C ALA A 192 36.26 -28.66 6.61
N ILE A 193 36.73 -27.54 7.12
CA ILE A 193 35.99 -26.76 8.11
C ILE A 193 35.39 -25.53 7.44
N MET A 194 34.06 -25.38 7.55
CA MET A 194 33.36 -24.20 7.09
C MET A 194 33.29 -23.17 8.23
N GLU A 195 34.01 -22.07 8.08
CA GLU A 195 34.04 -20.95 9.03
C GLU A 195 33.17 -19.80 8.54
N GLY A 196 32.37 -19.23 9.43
CA GLY A 196 31.62 -18.02 9.15
C GLY A 196 32.53 -16.78 9.00
N ARG A 197 32.20 -15.87 8.09
CA ARG A 197 32.94 -14.62 7.85
C ARG A 197 32.09 -13.37 7.99
N GLY A 198 30.87 -13.52 8.48
CA GLY A 198 29.91 -12.43 8.52
C GLY A 198 29.35 -12.10 7.13
N ARG A 199 28.43 -11.13 7.06
CA ARG A 199 27.82 -10.63 5.82
C ARG A 199 27.26 -11.72 4.89
N GLY A 200 26.75 -12.82 5.48
CA GLY A 200 26.18 -13.93 4.71
C GLY A 200 27.19 -14.81 3.99
N ARG A 201 28.46 -14.77 4.38
CA ARG A 201 29.56 -15.54 3.74
C ARG A 201 30.19 -16.52 4.71
N CYS A 202 30.63 -17.65 4.15
CA CYS A 202 31.48 -18.63 4.83
C CYS A 202 32.76 -18.84 4.02
N ARG A 203 33.79 -19.37 4.66
CA ARG A 203 35.05 -19.77 4.06
C ARG A 203 35.30 -21.25 4.38
N LEU A 204 35.77 -21.98 3.41
CA LEU A 204 36.35 -23.30 3.68
C LEU A 204 37.80 -23.14 4.15
N ALA A 205 38.11 -23.68 5.31
CA ALA A 205 39.41 -23.76 5.89
C ALA A 205 39.85 -25.22 5.98
N TYR A 206 41.15 -25.43 6.11
CA TYR A 206 41.75 -26.76 6.23
C TYR A 206 41.47 -27.69 5.05
N VAL A 207 41.36 -27.12 3.86
CA VAL A 207 41.27 -27.88 2.61
C VAL A 207 42.65 -28.48 2.35
N GLY A 208 42.73 -29.80 2.24
CA GLY A 208 43.99 -30.50 2.02
C GLY A 208 44.66 -30.18 0.68
N GLN A 209 45.97 -30.33 0.61
CA GLN A 209 46.71 -30.16 -0.65
C GLN A 209 46.23 -31.20 -1.68
N GLY A 210 45.76 -30.71 -2.84
CA GLY A 210 45.25 -31.59 -3.90
C GLY A 210 43.70 -31.79 -3.88
N GLN A 211 43.02 -31.26 -2.87
CA GLN A 211 41.57 -31.27 -2.85
C GLN A 211 41.01 -30.19 -3.82
N GLU A 212 40.13 -30.62 -4.69
CA GLU A 212 39.53 -29.73 -5.68
C GLU A 212 38.08 -29.43 -5.29
N VAL A 213 37.82 -28.18 -4.87
CA VAL A 213 36.45 -27.66 -4.62
C VAL A 213 36.03 -26.85 -5.82
N ARG A 214 34.87 -27.18 -6.42
CA ARG A 214 34.31 -26.49 -7.56
C ARG A 214 33.05 -25.71 -7.17
N GLU A 215 32.78 -24.65 -7.92
CA GLU A 215 31.53 -23.95 -7.80
C GLU A 215 30.35 -24.87 -8.11
N GLY A 216 29.32 -24.89 -7.25
CA GLY A 216 28.21 -25.82 -7.32
C GLY A 216 28.38 -27.13 -6.54
N ASP A 217 29.54 -27.39 -5.96
CA ASP A 217 29.71 -28.57 -5.10
C ASP A 217 28.80 -28.48 -3.85
N LEU A 218 28.10 -29.58 -3.54
CA LEU A 218 27.28 -29.69 -2.35
C LEU A 218 28.19 -30.06 -1.14
N LEU A 219 28.13 -29.24 -0.11
CA LEU A 219 28.76 -29.50 1.17
C LEU A 219 27.75 -30.08 2.15
N VAL A 220 28.04 -31.24 2.72
CA VAL A 220 27.23 -31.87 3.76
C VAL A 220 27.98 -31.84 5.08
N THR A 221 27.26 -31.79 6.20
CA THR A 221 27.90 -31.92 7.52
C THR A 221 28.54 -33.29 7.65
N SER A 222 29.73 -33.35 8.23
CA SER A 222 30.52 -34.61 8.33
C SER A 222 30.11 -35.46 9.55
N GLY A 223 29.40 -34.90 10.51
CA GLY A 223 29.08 -35.54 11.79
C GLY A 223 30.25 -35.69 12.76
N MET A 224 31.41 -35.11 12.43
CA MET A 224 32.62 -35.21 13.30
C MET A 224 32.58 -34.30 14.52
N ASP A 225 31.70 -33.32 14.54
CA ASP A 225 31.52 -32.37 15.63
C ASP A 225 30.37 -32.75 16.59
N GLU A 226 29.82 -33.96 16.43
CA GLU A 226 28.70 -34.51 17.25
C GLU A 226 27.44 -33.63 17.30
N ILE A 227 27.38 -32.56 16.52
CA ILE A 227 26.30 -31.59 16.50
C ILE A 227 25.42 -31.77 15.26
N PHE A 228 25.99 -32.17 14.13
CA PHE A 228 25.36 -32.20 12.82
C PHE A 228 25.51 -33.55 12.11
#